data_d9125bfd298345761311ef62b1deb677
#
_entry.id   d9125bfd298345761311ef62b1deb677
#
_cell.length_a   1.000
_cell.length_b   1.000
_cell.length_c   1.000
_cell.angle_alpha   90.00
_cell.angle_beta   90.00
_cell.angle_gamma   90.00
#
_symmetry.space_group_name_H-M   'P 1'
#
loop_
_entity.id
_entity.type
_entity.pdbx_description
1 polymer ?
#
loop_
_entity_poly.entity_id
_entity_poly.type
_entity_poly.pdbx_seq_one_letter_code
_entity_poly.pdbx_strand_id
1 'polypeptide(L)'
;MKKTLKMWMLAAILICSTVLVGCGSKNAKEQPKEATVENNQVVNVFDSKACDAAVANYLENVIGKQYAEGQYSISSPFVISTDNGDLQDVKVWGDFWVFNYNVSGDTLKTVSGGNHPGLMHLKKTDKGMEVTNFEVVEDGAGNLESAKKIFGNQYEAFHEINSNQEKRESIRLQFIADYAKKNNLPVKMVQDYGWPAVELPK
;
A
#
# COMPACT_ATOMS: atom_id res chain seq x y z
N MET A 1 36.73 -17.06 29.60
CA MET A 1 36.75 -16.28 30.87
C MET A 1 35.43 -15.52 30.94
N LYS A 2 34.56 -16.00 31.79
CA LYS A 2 33.93 -15.38 32.98
C LYS A 2 33.13 -14.13 32.66
N LYS A 3 31.77 -14.27 32.66
CA LYS A 3 30.79 -13.86 33.69
C LYS A 3 30.71 -12.34 33.86
N THR A 4 29.49 -11.72 33.80
CA THR A 4 28.54 -11.74 34.91
C THR A 4 27.14 -11.23 34.47
N LEU A 5 26.18 -11.98 34.89
CA LEU A 5 24.74 -11.75 35.06
C LEU A 5 24.50 -10.68 36.13
N LYS A 6 23.61 -9.73 35.90
CA LYS A 6 22.98 -8.96 36.99
C LYS A 6 21.46 -8.83 36.77
N MET A 7 20.79 -9.55 37.61
CA MET A 7 19.35 -9.60 37.91
C MET A 7 19.10 -8.67 39.12
N TRP A 8 18.11 -7.81 39.08
CA TRP A 8 17.48 -7.11 40.21
C TRP A 8 16.05 -6.80 39.81
N MET A 9 15.10 -7.45 40.33
CA MET A 9 14.34 -7.46 41.60
C MET A 9 13.10 -6.56 41.55
N LEU A 10 12.00 -7.27 41.80
CA LEU A 10 10.61 -6.80 42.05
C LEU A 10 10.52 -5.79 43.20
N ALA A 11 9.55 -4.91 43.11
CA ALA A 11 8.84 -4.37 44.25
C ALA A 11 7.37 -4.21 43.95
N ALA A 12 6.57 -5.10 44.52
CA ALA A 12 5.11 -5.00 44.65
C ALA A 12 4.80 -4.05 45.84
N ILE A 13 3.88 -3.12 45.64
CA ILE A 13 3.23 -2.40 46.76
C ILE A 13 1.73 -2.60 46.63
N LEU A 14 1.21 -3.39 47.52
CA LEU A 14 -0.19 -3.62 47.84
C LEU A 14 -0.57 -2.58 48.91
N ILE A 15 -1.60 -1.75 48.66
CA ILE A 15 -2.27 -1.03 49.77
C ILE A 15 -3.77 -1.29 49.65
N CYS A 16 -4.26 -1.75 50.80
CA CYS A 16 -5.58 -2.29 51.07
C CYS A 16 -6.52 -1.19 51.63
N SER A 17 -7.82 -1.40 51.39
CA SER A 17 -9.00 -1.10 52.24
C SER A 17 -9.33 0.37 52.58
N THR A 18 -10.59 0.78 52.42
CA THR A 18 -11.64 0.55 53.46
C THR A 18 -13.04 0.82 52.91
N VAL A 19 -13.92 -0.12 53.27
CA VAL A 19 -15.37 -0.03 53.11
C VAL A 19 -15.94 0.87 54.20
N LEU A 20 -16.87 1.79 53.83
CA LEU A 20 -17.85 2.33 54.78
C LEU A 20 -19.24 2.25 54.18
N VAL A 21 -20.03 1.40 54.80
CA VAL A 21 -21.46 1.26 54.63
C VAL A 21 -22.15 2.43 55.40
N GLY A 22 -23.03 3.13 54.71
CA GLY A 22 -23.92 4.13 55.29
C GLY A 22 -25.32 4.02 54.69
N CYS A 23 -26.22 3.42 55.44
CA CYS A 23 -27.66 3.32 55.16
C CYS A 23 -28.36 4.62 55.52
N GLY A 24 -29.29 5.14 54.66
CA GLY A 24 -30.13 6.27 55.03
C GLY A 24 -31.05 6.78 53.90
N SER A 25 -32.21 6.20 53.82
CA SER A 25 -33.60 6.74 53.56
C SER A 25 -33.84 7.80 52.45
N LYS A 26 -34.63 7.38 51.49
CA LYS A 26 -35.73 8.03 50.74
C LYS A 26 -35.78 9.53 50.62
N ASN A 27 -35.67 10.07 49.38
CA ASN A 27 -36.68 10.94 48.78
C ASN A 27 -36.45 11.03 47.25
N ALA A 28 -37.49 10.67 46.50
CA ALA A 28 -37.56 10.78 45.06
C ALA A 28 -37.59 12.25 44.64
N LYS A 29 -36.67 12.67 43.83
CA LYS A 29 -36.82 13.83 42.92
C LYS A 29 -36.28 13.38 41.55
N GLU A 30 -37.18 13.36 40.58
CA GLU A 30 -36.89 13.18 39.18
C GLU A 30 -35.81 14.23 38.76
N GLN A 31 -34.68 13.72 38.32
CA GLN A 31 -33.64 14.51 37.67
C GLN A 31 -33.79 14.30 36.16
N PRO A 32 -33.73 15.35 35.36
CA PRO A 32 -33.90 15.21 33.90
C PRO A 32 -32.81 14.29 33.35
N LYS A 33 -33.21 13.34 32.51
CA LYS A 33 -32.27 12.54 31.71
C LYS A 33 -31.40 13.47 30.89
N GLU A 34 -30.16 13.57 31.28
CA GLU A 34 -29.09 14.15 30.49
C GLU A 34 -28.94 13.27 29.22
N ALA A 35 -29.31 13.85 28.10
CA ALA A 35 -29.09 13.22 26.79
C ALA A 35 -27.58 13.08 26.59
N THR A 36 -27.08 11.86 26.69
CA THR A 36 -25.75 11.50 26.21
C THR A 36 -25.74 11.75 24.70
N VAL A 37 -25.17 12.88 24.29
CA VAL A 37 -24.78 13.14 22.91
C VAL A 37 -23.63 12.16 22.65
N GLU A 38 -23.91 11.02 22.00
CA GLU A 38 -22.90 10.19 21.39
C GLU A 38 -22.21 11.05 20.32
N ASN A 39 -21.01 11.50 20.67
CA ASN A 39 -20.14 12.20 19.74
C ASN A 39 -19.59 11.17 18.75
N ASN A 40 -20.36 10.84 17.71
CA ASN A 40 -19.93 10.06 16.56
C ASN A 40 -18.90 10.88 15.78
N GLN A 41 -17.71 11.06 16.34
CA GLN A 41 -16.55 11.42 15.56
C GLN A 41 -16.25 10.22 14.66
N VAL A 42 -16.56 10.32 13.38
CA VAL A 42 -16.04 9.43 12.35
C VAL A 42 -14.52 9.58 12.40
N VAL A 43 -13.86 8.63 13.06
CA VAL A 43 -12.40 8.57 13.08
C VAL A 43 -11.97 8.31 11.64
N ASN A 44 -11.42 9.33 11.00
CA ASN A 44 -10.88 9.23 9.65
C ASN A 44 -9.57 8.44 9.69
N VAL A 45 -9.68 7.11 9.69
CA VAL A 45 -8.53 6.20 9.65
C VAL A 45 -8.08 6.01 8.20
N PHE A 46 -6.78 6.08 7.96
CA PHE A 46 -6.18 5.71 6.68
C PHE A 46 -6.36 4.22 6.43
N ASP A 47 -6.87 3.88 5.26
CA ASP A 47 -7.05 2.49 4.79
C ASP A 47 -5.99 2.19 3.72
N SER A 48 -4.93 1.50 4.11
CA SER A 48 -3.84 1.12 3.20
C SER A 48 -4.32 0.21 2.07
N LYS A 49 -5.25 -0.71 2.32
CA LYS A 49 -5.78 -1.60 1.29
C LYS A 49 -6.59 -0.84 0.23
N ALA A 50 -7.38 0.15 0.67
CA ALA A 50 -8.10 1.02 -0.26
C ALA A 50 -7.13 1.88 -1.08
N CYS A 51 -6.03 2.33 -0.47
CA CYS A 51 -4.96 3.04 -1.15
C CYS A 51 -4.29 2.17 -2.22
N ASP A 52 -3.85 0.96 -1.86
CA ASP A 52 -3.22 0.00 -2.79
C ASP A 52 -4.15 -0.36 -3.96
N ALA A 53 -5.44 -0.57 -3.65
CA ALA A 53 -6.45 -0.85 -4.68
C ALA A 53 -6.65 0.33 -5.64
N ALA A 54 -6.63 1.58 -5.14
CA ALA A 54 -6.75 2.78 -5.97
C ALA A 54 -5.53 2.96 -6.89
N VAL A 55 -4.31 2.73 -6.38
CA VAL A 55 -3.07 2.75 -7.16
C VAL A 55 -3.12 1.70 -8.27
N ALA A 56 -3.43 0.44 -7.94
CA ALA A 56 -3.53 -0.64 -8.92
C ALA A 56 -4.59 -0.33 -9.99
N ASN A 57 -5.78 0.11 -9.58
CA ASN A 57 -6.86 0.48 -10.50
C ASN A 57 -6.46 1.62 -11.44
N TYR A 58 -5.75 2.64 -10.95
CA TYR A 58 -5.26 3.75 -11.78
C TYR A 58 -4.23 3.26 -12.79
N LEU A 59 -3.28 2.43 -12.36
CA LEU A 59 -2.27 1.85 -13.26
C LEU A 59 -2.93 1.03 -14.37
N GLU A 60 -3.87 0.16 -14.05
CA GLU A 60 -4.50 -0.75 -15.01
C GLU A 60 -5.48 -0.04 -15.95
N ASN A 61 -6.28 0.91 -15.44
CA ASN A 61 -7.38 1.52 -16.18
C ASN A 61 -7.09 2.90 -16.76
N VAL A 62 -6.00 3.56 -16.33
CA VAL A 62 -5.59 4.86 -16.89
C VAL A 62 -4.26 4.71 -17.62
N ILE A 63 -3.21 4.23 -16.94
CA ILE A 63 -1.87 4.13 -17.55
C ILE A 63 -1.81 2.96 -18.54
N GLY A 64 -2.29 1.77 -18.16
CA GLY A 64 -2.29 0.58 -19.02
C GLY A 64 -3.04 0.78 -20.34
N LYS A 65 -4.09 1.63 -20.33
CA LYS A 65 -4.85 1.97 -21.55
C LYS A 65 -4.13 2.92 -22.52
N GLN A 66 -3.02 3.49 -22.12
CA GLN A 66 -2.17 4.30 -23.01
C GLN A 66 -1.29 3.43 -23.93
N TYR A 67 -1.22 2.14 -23.62
CA TYR A 67 -0.45 1.14 -24.37
C TYR A 67 -1.34 0.29 -25.27
N ALA A 68 -0.73 -0.51 -26.16
CA ALA A 68 -1.45 -1.50 -26.96
C ALA A 68 -2.20 -2.49 -26.04
N GLU A 69 -3.48 -2.72 -26.33
CA GLU A 69 -4.36 -3.52 -25.49
C GLU A 69 -3.94 -5.01 -25.48
N GLY A 70 -4.09 -5.63 -24.30
CA GLY A 70 -4.03 -7.07 -24.09
C GLY A 70 -5.34 -7.57 -23.48
N GLN A 71 -5.44 -8.89 -23.31
CA GLN A 71 -6.59 -9.50 -22.62
C GLN A 71 -6.64 -9.10 -21.13
N TYR A 72 -5.47 -8.86 -20.52
CA TYR A 72 -5.33 -8.50 -19.12
C TYR A 72 -4.34 -7.35 -18.97
N SER A 73 -4.70 -6.34 -18.20
CA SER A 73 -3.78 -5.31 -17.71
C SER A 73 -3.45 -5.64 -16.27
N ILE A 74 -2.17 -5.85 -15.95
CA ILE A 74 -1.73 -6.24 -14.61
C ILE A 74 -0.71 -5.23 -14.12
N SER A 75 -1.00 -4.62 -12.99
CA SER A 75 -0.10 -3.70 -12.31
C SER A 75 0.79 -4.42 -11.30
N SER A 76 1.98 -3.88 -11.10
CA SER A 76 2.96 -4.34 -10.10
C SER A 76 3.56 -3.11 -9.41
N PRO A 77 2.80 -2.45 -8.53
CA PRO A 77 3.24 -1.27 -7.82
C PRO A 77 4.23 -1.64 -6.71
N PHE A 78 5.45 -1.14 -6.79
CA PHE A 78 6.39 -1.19 -5.67
C PHE A 78 6.34 0.13 -4.91
N VAL A 79 5.62 0.15 -3.78
CA VAL A 79 5.52 1.34 -2.92
C VAL A 79 6.81 1.47 -2.09
N ILE A 80 7.46 2.62 -2.21
CA ILE A 80 8.69 2.97 -1.49
C ILE A 80 8.35 3.68 -0.18
N SER A 81 7.40 4.63 -0.24
CA SER A 81 6.98 5.41 0.92
C SER A 81 5.54 5.91 0.75
N THR A 82 4.85 6.09 1.87
CA THR A 82 3.51 6.71 1.91
C THR A 82 3.48 7.77 3.00
N ASP A 83 3.03 8.98 2.65
CA ASP A 83 2.65 10.02 3.60
C ASP A 83 1.13 10.13 3.61
N ASN A 84 0.52 9.78 4.74
CA ASN A 84 -0.92 9.77 4.97
C ASN A 84 -1.35 10.79 6.05
N GLY A 85 -0.52 11.78 6.32
CA GLY A 85 -0.82 12.83 7.30
C GLY A 85 -2.01 13.70 6.90
N ASP A 86 -2.28 13.84 5.60
CA ASP A 86 -3.47 14.48 5.05
C ASP A 86 -4.24 13.50 4.15
N LEU A 87 -5.46 13.12 4.55
CA LEU A 87 -6.30 12.22 3.77
C LEU A 87 -6.91 12.86 2.50
N GLN A 88 -6.75 14.17 2.32
CA GLN A 88 -7.12 14.86 1.09
C GLN A 88 -5.95 14.94 0.10
N ASP A 89 -4.73 14.63 0.55
CA ASP A 89 -3.51 14.58 -0.28
C ASP A 89 -2.54 13.51 0.24
N VAL A 90 -2.98 12.25 0.24
CA VAL A 90 -2.10 11.10 0.54
C VAL A 90 -1.08 10.96 -0.57
N LYS A 91 0.19 10.94 -0.22
CA LYS A 91 1.31 10.84 -1.15
C LYS A 91 1.90 9.45 -1.14
N VAL A 92 2.03 8.85 -2.33
CA VAL A 92 2.58 7.49 -2.50
C VAL A 92 3.73 7.55 -3.50
N TRP A 93 4.96 7.41 -3.01
CA TRP A 93 6.14 7.27 -3.85
C TRP A 93 6.37 5.82 -4.19
N GLY A 94 6.62 5.54 -5.47
CA GLY A 94 6.80 4.15 -5.89
C GLY A 94 7.47 4.00 -7.23
N ASP A 95 7.83 2.74 -7.51
CA ASP A 95 8.23 2.25 -8.83
C ASP A 95 7.05 1.45 -9.38
N PHE A 96 6.24 2.08 -10.23
CA PHE A 96 4.95 1.58 -10.65
C PHE A 96 5.05 0.93 -12.03
N TRP A 97 4.82 -0.37 -12.09
CA TRP A 97 4.83 -1.12 -13.34
C TRP A 97 3.42 -1.51 -13.73
N VAL A 98 3.11 -1.43 -15.02
CA VAL A 98 1.88 -1.96 -15.61
C VAL A 98 2.18 -2.54 -16.97
N PHE A 99 1.71 -3.76 -17.21
CA PHE A 99 1.86 -4.44 -18.50
C PHE A 99 0.53 -5.06 -18.92
N ASN A 100 0.32 -5.05 -20.24
CA ASN A 100 -0.81 -5.71 -20.89
C ASN A 100 -0.35 -7.07 -21.42
N TYR A 101 -1.17 -8.09 -21.20
CA TYR A 101 -0.84 -9.48 -21.49
C TYR A 101 -1.91 -10.16 -22.32
N ASN A 102 -1.50 -11.10 -23.17
CA ASN A 102 -2.37 -12.11 -23.78
C ASN A 102 -2.07 -13.48 -23.21
N VAL A 103 -3.10 -14.32 -23.06
CA VAL A 103 -2.93 -15.73 -22.67
C VAL A 103 -2.66 -16.59 -23.90
N SER A 104 -1.64 -17.45 -23.82
CA SER A 104 -1.31 -18.46 -24.83
C SER A 104 -0.97 -19.78 -24.13
N GLY A 105 -1.91 -20.71 -24.08
CA GLY A 105 -1.79 -21.92 -23.27
C GLY A 105 -1.78 -21.58 -21.78
N ASP A 106 -0.74 -21.96 -21.07
CA ASP A 106 -0.52 -21.66 -19.65
C ASP A 106 0.42 -20.46 -19.42
N THR A 107 0.66 -19.66 -20.45
CA THR A 107 1.64 -18.56 -20.44
C THR A 107 0.95 -17.21 -20.68
N LEU A 108 1.20 -16.23 -19.81
CA LEU A 108 0.95 -14.82 -20.07
C LEU A 108 2.06 -14.25 -20.94
N LYS A 109 1.71 -13.78 -22.13
CA LYS A 109 2.66 -13.13 -23.05
C LYS A 109 2.49 -11.61 -22.97
N THR A 110 3.56 -10.92 -22.66
CA THR A 110 3.59 -9.45 -22.63
C THR A 110 3.33 -8.89 -24.03
N VAL A 111 2.36 -8.00 -24.12
CA VAL A 111 1.99 -7.25 -25.33
C VAL A 111 2.66 -5.88 -25.33
N SER A 112 2.52 -5.18 -24.22
CA SER A 112 2.96 -3.79 -24.07
C SER A 112 2.98 -3.40 -22.60
N GLY A 113 3.49 -2.22 -22.28
CA GLY A 113 3.50 -1.70 -20.93
C GLY A 113 4.81 -1.00 -20.60
N GLY A 114 4.98 -0.62 -19.36
CA GLY A 114 6.17 0.09 -18.94
C GLY A 114 6.28 0.28 -17.44
N ASN A 115 7.35 0.94 -17.07
CA ASN A 115 7.69 1.35 -15.73
C ASN A 115 7.48 2.86 -15.59
N HIS A 116 6.82 3.28 -14.52
CA HIS A 116 6.45 4.66 -14.24
C HIS A 116 6.84 5.02 -12.80
N PRO A 117 8.12 5.20 -12.48
CA PRO A 117 8.53 5.66 -11.16
C PRO A 117 8.01 7.07 -10.92
N GLY A 118 7.52 7.35 -9.71
CA GLY A 118 6.96 8.66 -9.45
C GLY A 118 6.24 8.81 -8.11
N LEU A 119 5.43 9.86 -8.04
CA LEU A 119 4.62 10.23 -6.89
C LEU A 119 3.15 10.30 -7.30
N MET A 120 2.33 9.42 -6.73
CA MET A 120 0.87 9.52 -6.83
C MET A 120 0.30 10.32 -5.66
N HIS A 121 -0.65 11.20 -5.96
CA HIS A 121 -1.47 11.91 -4.99
C HIS A 121 -2.86 11.29 -4.95
N LEU A 122 -3.32 10.93 -3.76
CA LEU A 122 -4.64 10.34 -3.57
C LEU A 122 -5.44 11.12 -2.55
N LYS A 123 -6.76 11.14 -2.72
CA LYS A 123 -7.69 11.67 -1.73
C LYS A 123 -8.65 10.59 -1.24
N LYS A 124 -9.06 10.70 0.01
CA LYS A 124 -10.16 9.91 0.55
C LYS A 124 -11.50 10.46 0.06
N THR A 125 -12.36 9.57 -0.39
CA THR A 125 -13.74 9.86 -0.80
C THR A 125 -14.70 8.95 -0.08
N ASP A 126 -16.00 9.16 -0.23
CA ASP A 126 -17.03 8.27 0.31
C ASP A 126 -17.00 6.87 -0.32
N LYS A 127 -16.33 6.72 -1.47
CA LYS A 127 -16.19 5.46 -2.22
C LYS A 127 -14.84 4.75 -2.00
N GLY A 128 -13.97 5.31 -1.15
CA GLY A 128 -12.62 4.82 -0.92
C GLY A 128 -11.54 5.85 -1.27
N MET A 129 -10.39 5.39 -1.76
CA MET A 129 -9.29 6.26 -2.20
C MET A 129 -9.37 6.48 -3.71
N GLU A 130 -8.98 7.68 -4.17
CA GLU A 130 -8.95 8.06 -5.58
C GLU A 130 -7.63 8.77 -5.90
N VAL A 131 -6.94 8.34 -6.98
CA VAL A 131 -5.75 9.03 -7.48
C VAL A 131 -6.18 10.34 -8.16
N THR A 132 -5.63 11.46 -7.69
CA THR A 132 -5.94 12.80 -8.19
C THR A 132 -4.88 13.36 -9.11
N ASN A 133 -3.61 12.95 -8.91
CA ASN A 133 -2.48 13.37 -9.72
C ASN A 133 -1.40 12.28 -9.71
N PHE A 134 -0.58 12.25 -10.75
CA PHE A 134 0.58 11.38 -10.84
C PHE A 134 1.75 12.14 -11.48
N GLU A 135 2.77 12.42 -10.67
CA GLU A 135 4.03 13.00 -11.12
C GLU A 135 4.98 11.86 -11.49
N VAL A 136 5.29 11.75 -12.77
CA VAL A 136 6.13 10.67 -13.31
C VAL A 136 7.54 11.19 -13.55
N VAL A 137 8.55 10.38 -13.24
CA VAL A 137 9.95 10.66 -13.58
C VAL A 137 10.11 10.74 -15.10
N GLU A 138 10.78 11.76 -15.58
CA GLU A 138 11.04 11.94 -17.01
C GLU A 138 11.98 10.86 -17.56
N ASP A 139 11.78 10.48 -18.80
CA ASP A 139 12.69 9.59 -19.51
C ASP A 139 13.90 10.33 -20.10
N GLY A 140 14.96 9.58 -20.36
CA GLY A 140 16.15 10.10 -21.05
C GLY A 140 16.97 11.08 -20.21
N ALA A 141 17.37 12.21 -20.81
CA ALA A 141 18.31 13.16 -20.19
C ALA A 141 17.75 13.84 -18.93
N GLY A 142 16.44 13.98 -18.81
CA GLY A 142 15.76 14.58 -17.64
C GLY A 142 15.58 13.63 -16.46
N ASN A 143 15.86 12.34 -16.62
CA ASN A 143 15.54 11.29 -15.65
C ASN A 143 16.11 11.58 -14.25
N LEU A 144 17.41 11.80 -14.13
CA LEU A 144 18.09 12.00 -12.84
C LEU A 144 17.55 13.22 -12.08
N GLU A 145 17.40 14.34 -12.79
CA GLU A 145 16.93 15.60 -12.19
C GLU A 145 15.48 15.49 -11.72
N SER A 146 14.59 14.95 -12.57
CA SER A 146 13.19 14.74 -12.23
C SER A 146 13.02 13.71 -11.10
N ALA A 147 13.79 12.61 -11.11
CA ALA A 147 13.77 11.63 -10.04
C ALA A 147 14.18 12.24 -8.69
N LYS A 148 15.28 13.00 -8.64
CA LYS A 148 15.69 13.69 -7.41
C LYS A 148 14.64 14.69 -6.91
N LYS A 149 14.00 15.42 -7.84
CA LYS A 149 12.95 16.38 -7.52
C LYS A 149 11.70 15.69 -6.94
N ILE A 150 11.21 14.63 -7.59
CA ILE A 150 9.98 13.92 -7.23
C ILE A 150 10.16 13.11 -5.95
N PHE A 151 11.26 12.39 -5.82
CA PHE A 151 11.51 11.52 -4.67
C PHE A 151 12.08 12.27 -3.45
N GLY A 152 12.78 13.39 -3.64
CA GLY A 152 13.33 14.16 -2.54
C GLY A 152 14.11 13.30 -1.54
N ASN A 153 13.66 13.26 -0.29
CA ASN A 153 14.25 12.43 0.76
C ASN A 153 14.12 10.92 0.54
N GLN A 154 13.22 10.48 -0.38
CA GLN A 154 13.02 9.08 -0.73
C GLN A 154 13.93 8.63 -1.89
N TYR A 155 14.75 9.54 -2.45
CA TYR A 155 15.53 9.27 -3.65
C TYR A 155 16.50 8.10 -3.51
N GLU A 156 17.19 7.98 -2.39
CA GLU A 156 18.15 6.87 -2.17
C GLU A 156 17.43 5.53 -2.11
N ALA A 157 16.28 5.45 -1.46
CA ALA A 157 15.46 4.25 -1.41
C ALA A 157 14.92 3.88 -2.80
N PHE A 158 14.49 4.88 -3.58
CA PHE A 158 14.13 4.68 -4.98
C PHE A 158 15.31 4.17 -5.81
N HIS A 159 16.46 4.80 -5.69
CA HIS A 159 17.65 4.44 -6.46
C HIS A 159 18.11 3.01 -6.18
N GLU A 160 18.09 2.57 -4.92
CA GLU A 160 18.40 1.19 -4.54
C GLU A 160 17.48 0.17 -5.24
N ILE A 161 16.18 0.44 -5.27
CA ILE A 161 15.20 -0.44 -5.94
C ILE A 161 15.34 -0.37 -7.45
N ASN A 162 15.43 0.84 -8.01
CA ASN A 162 15.48 1.06 -9.45
C ASN A 162 16.75 0.47 -10.09
N SER A 163 17.87 0.42 -9.36
CA SER A 163 19.11 -0.21 -9.81
C SER A 163 19.14 -1.73 -9.66
N ASN A 164 18.18 -2.33 -8.92
CA ASN A 164 18.13 -3.77 -8.67
C ASN A 164 17.07 -4.45 -9.55
N GLN A 165 17.44 -4.76 -10.79
CA GLN A 165 16.54 -5.38 -11.77
C GLN A 165 15.99 -6.73 -11.30
N GLU A 166 16.81 -7.59 -10.68
CA GLU A 166 16.40 -8.90 -10.19
C GLU A 166 15.30 -8.78 -9.13
N LYS A 167 15.47 -7.88 -8.16
CA LYS A 167 14.47 -7.62 -7.12
C LYS A 167 13.16 -7.11 -7.71
N ARG A 168 13.23 -6.16 -8.65
CA ARG A 168 12.04 -5.61 -9.31
C ARG A 168 11.29 -6.67 -10.09
N GLU A 169 12.01 -7.51 -10.83
CA GLU A 169 11.41 -8.60 -11.60
C GLU A 169 10.77 -9.64 -10.69
N SER A 170 11.42 -10.03 -9.60
CA SER A 170 10.85 -10.95 -8.61
C SER A 170 9.53 -10.41 -8.03
N ILE A 171 9.45 -9.12 -7.75
CA ILE A 171 8.24 -8.46 -7.26
C ILE A 171 7.15 -8.48 -8.35
N ARG A 172 7.48 -8.16 -9.59
CA ARG A 172 6.54 -8.21 -10.71
C ARG A 172 5.94 -9.60 -10.87
N LEU A 173 6.76 -10.63 -10.85
CA LEU A 173 6.31 -12.02 -10.96
C LEU A 173 5.33 -12.40 -9.83
N GLN A 174 5.57 -11.93 -8.61
CA GLN A 174 4.66 -12.18 -7.49
C GLN A 174 3.30 -11.49 -7.70
N PHE A 175 3.27 -10.23 -8.14
CA PHE A 175 2.01 -9.56 -8.46
C PHE A 175 1.23 -10.28 -9.57
N ILE A 176 1.92 -10.76 -10.61
CA ILE A 176 1.29 -11.54 -11.69
C ILE A 176 0.71 -12.85 -11.16
N ALA A 177 1.46 -13.57 -10.30
CA ALA A 177 0.99 -14.81 -9.69
C ALA A 177 -0.25 -14.58 -8.81
N ASP A 178 -0.24 -13.55 -7.98
CA ASP A 178 -1.36 -13.18 -7.11
C ASP A 178 -2.59 -12.76 -7.94
N TYR A 179 -2.38 -12.00 -9.01
CA TYR A 179 -3.45 -11.64 -9.95
C TYR A 179 -4.03 -12.89 -10.63
N ALA A 180 -3.20 -13.78 -11.12
CA ALA A 180 -3.64 -15.01 -11.77
C ALA A 180 -4.46 -15.88 -10.80
N LYS A 181 -4.00 -16.05 -9.58
CA LYS A 181 -4.69 -16.77 -8.51
C LYS A 181 -6.05 -16.14 -8.17
N LYS A 182 -6.08 -14.84 -7.94
CA LYS A 182 -7.30 -14.07 -7.61
C LYS A 182 -8.37 -14.18 -8.70
N ASN A 183 -7.95 -14.20 -9.97
CA ASN A 183 -8.84 -14.23 -11.13
C ASN A 183 -9.04 -15.64 -11.71
N ASN A 184 -8.55 -16.69 -11.03
CA ASN A 184 -8.63 -18.09 -11.46
C ASN A 184 -8.10 -18.31 -12.89
N LEU A 185 -7.01 -17.60 -13.26
CA LEU A 185 -6.36 -17.79 -14.56
C LEU A 185 -5.51 -19.08 -14.53
N PRO A 186 -5.66 -19.99 -15.52
CA PRO A 186 -4.91 -21.24 -15.55
C PRO A 186 -3.49 -21.05 -16.11
N VAL A 187 -2.82 -19.98 -15.69
CA VAL A 187 -1.47 -19.63 -16.16
C VAL A 187 -0.43 -20.00 -15.12
N LYS A 188 0.75 -20.39 -15.59
CA LYS A 188 1.89 -20.79 -14.75
C LYS A 188 3.17 -20.06 -15.11
N MET A 189 3.18 -19.41 -16.28
CA MET A 189 4.36 -18.78 -16.84
C MET A 189 4.05 -17.37 -17.33
N VAL A 190 5.08 -16.55 -17.41
CA VAL A 190 5.06 -15.25 -18.08
C VAL A 190 6.19 -15.22 -19.11
N GLN A 191 5.96 -14.55 -20.23
CA GLN A 191 6.94 -14.41 -21.30
C GLN A 191 6.96 -12.97 -21.79
N ASP A 192 8.08 -12.30 -21.63
CA ASP A 192 8.34 -11.02 -22.27
C ASP A 192 8.81 -11.21 -23.72
N TYR A 193 8.58 -10.20 -24.55
CA TYR A 193 8.90 -10.25 -25.96
C TYR A 193 10.40 -10.53 -26.21
N GLY A 194 10.68 -11.59 -26.96
CA GLY A 194 12.05 -11.99 -27.31
C GLY A 194 12.80 -12.78 -26.21
N TRP A 195 12.17 -13.03 -25.04
CA TRP A 195 12.79 -13.77 -23.94
C TRP A 195 12.13 -15.13 -23.72
N PRO A 196 12.86 -16.10 -23.14
CA PRO A 196 12.25 -17.34 -22.68
C PRO A 196 11.15 -17.10 -21.66
N ALA A 197 10.14 -17.97 -21.62
CA ALA A 197 9.12 -17.94 -20.58
C ALA A 197 9.72 -18.30 -19.20
N VAL A 198 9.23 -17.62 -18.14
CA VAL A 198 9.66 -17.80 -16.75
C VAL A 198 8.48 -18.31 -15.93
N GLU A 199 8.73 -19.24 -15.00
CA GLU A 199 7.70 -19.76 -14.09
C GLU A 199 7.24 -18.68 -13.10
N LEU A 200 5.92 -18.62 -12.87
CA LEU A 200 5.35 -17.78 -11.82
C LEU A 200 5.57 -18.42 -10.44
N PRO A 201 5.79 -17.60 -9.39
CA PRO A 201 5.81 -18.09 -8.01
C PRO A 201 4.53 -18.84 -7.64
N LYS A 202 4.64 -19.80 -6.70
CA LYS A 202 3.50 -20.62 -6.24
C LYS A 202 2.75 -19.97 -5.09
#